data_f18b4bb259c9bf7a93f22a96f026fb99
#
_entry.id   f18b4bb259c9bf7a93f22a96f026fb99
#
_cell.length_a   1.000
_cell.length_b   1.000
_cell.length_c   1.000
_cell.angle_alpha   90.00
_cell.angle_beta   90.00
_cell.angle_gamma   90.00
#
_symmetry.space_group_name_H-M   'P 1'
#
loop_
_entity.id
_entity.type
_entity.pdbx_description
1 polymer ?
#
loop_
_entity_poly.entity_id
_entity_poly.type
_entity_poly.pdbx_seq_one_letter_code
_entity_poly.pdbx_strand_id
1 'polypeptide(L)'
;MPKTCSIDYSDWRLERSSSIALYKQIEHYMKSKILSMEWEAGARLPAQRKLAKQLGVNRSTLVAALDCLTDAGFIEGNSGGGTVITDMAHRVDSMSPILPNWNAYVEEGSHYPNLPIIQTINNMEISPQMIRMGTGELAPDLLPTKEMEKTIRGAIDHGISLGYEQPLGHYPLREQLSKQLSEQGIEAAPNSILIVSGALQALQLIAAGLVGRGSTMLVEKPSYLYSIHAFQSAGLKMVGVPMDQGGIQVNALEQYALRYKASLLYTIPSFHNPTGTVMEQDRREALMNISNRIGLPIIEDSAYEALWLDAPAPRSLKSMDEHGQVLYVGTMSKCVCPGLRMGWIVGSQQVIERLADIKMQMDYGSSSLSQQVAAEWLRSGLHEARIQYIRAQLRLRRDFLLDQLKQHWSSFAAWRVPQGGFYIWVTMDKSIAIEALFKHALACGILLNPGYIYDRSSKHQLRLSYAYASFVEMERAIQLIAKWVKNKNVIER
;
A
#
# COMPACT_ATOMS: atom_id res chain seq x y z
N MET A 1 12.71 -57.54 27.34
CA MET A 1 11.42 -57.12 27.93
C MET A 1 11.04 -55.79 27.26
N PRO A 2 9.86 -55.68 26.70
CA PRO A 2 9.46 -54.40 26.05
C PRO A 2 9.30 -53.34 27.14
N LYS A 3 9.98 -52.21 26.98
CA LYS A 3 9.81 -51.04 27.85
C LYS A 3 8.38 -50.53 27.69
N THR A 4 7.58 -50.62 28.77
CA THR A 4 6.29 -49.92 28.85
C THR A 4 6.57 -48.46 29.03
N CYS A 5 6.68 -47.72 27.93
CA CYS A 5 6.64 -46.25 27.97
C CYS A 5 5.23 -45.86 28.38
N SER A 6 5.08 -45.14 29.48
CA SER A 6 3.78 -44.58 29.89
C SER A 6 3.44 -43.42 28.95
N ILE A 7 2.57 -43.69 28.00
CA ILE A 7 2.06 -42.67 27.09
C ILE A 7 1.22 -41.68 27.92
N ASP A 8 1.65 -40.42 27.98
CA ASP A 8 0.98 -39.35 28.70
C ASP A 8 0.02 -38.59 27.74
N TYR A 9 -1.19 -38.34 28.20
CA TYR A 9 -2.25 -37.62 27.50
C TYR A 9 -2.68 -36.37 28.28
N SER A 10 -1.95 -35.97 29.30
CA SER A 10 -2.35 -34.90 30.22
C SER A 10 -2.24 -33.52 29.63
N ASP A 11 -1.47 -33.38 28.58
CA ASP A 11 -1.16 -32.11 27.89
C ASP A 11 -2.20 -31.74 26.84
N TRP A 12 -3.23 -32.57 26.61
CA TRP A 12 -4.18 -32.33 25.53
C TRP A 12 -5.64 -32.57 25.96
N ARG A 13 -6.52 -31.71 25.42
CA ARG A 13 -7.98 -31.79 25.62
C ARG A 13 -8.74 -31.71 24.32
N LEU A 14 -9.77 -32.51 24.15
CA LEU A 14 -10.70 -32.48 23.03
C LEU A 14 -11.56 -31.23 23.07
N GLU A 15 -11.61 -30.53 21.96
CA GLU A 15 -12.46 -29.34 21.78
C GLU A 15 -13.80 -29.74 21.13
N ARG A 16 -14.84 -29.88 21.96
CA ARG A 16 -16.17 -30.32 21.51
C ARG A 16 -16.95 -29.27 20.70
N SER A 17 -16.56 -27.99 20.79
CA SER A 17 -17.12 -26.86 20.07
C SER A 17 -16.47 -26.66 18.69
N SER A 18 -15.41 -27.35 18.39
CA SER A 18 -14.71 -27.23 17.09
C SER A 18 -15.54 -27.85 15.95
N SER A 19 -15.40 -27.28 14.75
CA SER A 19 -15.96 -27.85 13.51
C SER A 19 -15.28 -29.14 13.06
N ILE A 20 -14.14 -29.52 13.70
CA ILE A 20 -13.36 -30.72 13.41
C ILE A 20 -13.95 -31.88 14.19
N ALA A 21 -14.32 -32.96 13.49
CA ALA A 21 -14.86 -34.16 14.12
C ALA A 21 -13.89 -34.73 15.17
N LEU A 22 -14.43 -35.23 16.32
CA LEU A 22 -13.63 -35.69 17.47
C LEU A 22 -12.60 -36.76 17.08
N TYR A 23 -12.96 -37.71 16.21
CA TYR A 23 -12.01 -38.74 15.77
C TYR A 23 -10.83 -38.14 14.98
N LYS A 24 -11.07 -37.08 14.21
CA LYS A 24 -10.00 -36.37 13.49
C LYS A 24 -9.07 -35.60 14.42
N GLN A 25 -9.60 -35.02 15.48
CA GLN A 25 -8.79 -34.37 16.51
C GLN A 25 -7.88 -35.41 17.23
N ILE A 26 -8.41 -36.57 17.54
CA ILE A 26 -7.65 -37.67 18.18
C ILE A 26 -6.57 -38.21 17.22
N GLU A 27 -6.92 -38.46 15.95
CA GLU A 27 -5.98 -38.86 14.91
C GLU A 27 -4.81 -37.86 14.82
N HIS A 28 -5.14 -36.57 14.69
CA HIS A 28 -4.14 -35.53 14.55
C HIS A 28 -3.20 -35.42 15.76
N TYR A 29 -3.75 -35.44 16.96
CA TYR A 29 -2.97 -35.40 18.18
C TYR A 29 -2.02 -36.61 18.28
N MET A 30 -2.53 -37.83 18.11
CA MET A 30 -1.72 -39.05 18.20
C MET A 30 -0.64 -39.09 17.12
N LYS A 31 -0.99 -38.66 15.90
CA LYS A 31 -0.06 -38.56 14.79
C LYS A 31 1.06 -37.54 15.07
N SER A 32 0.75 -36.36 15.66
CA SER A 32 1.77 -35.39 16.03
C SER A 32 2.75 -35.89 17.06
N LYS A 33 2.28 -36.65 18.09
CA LYS A 33 3.12 -37.27 19.14
C LYS A 33 4.03 -38.37 18.61
N ILE A 34 3.57 -39.14 17.63
CA ILE A 34 4.39 -40.16 16.95
C ILE A 34 5.45 -39.48 16.06
N LEU A 35 5.07 -38.47 15.28
CA LEU A 35 5.99 -37.76 14.38
C LEU A 35 7.05 -36.92 15.14
N SER A 36 6.69 -36.36 16.30
CA SER A 36 7.65 -35.64 17.17
C SER A 36 8.59 -36.59 17.94
N MET A 37 8.44 -37.90 17.76
CA MET A 37 9.17 -38.94 18.52
C MET A 37 8.94 -38.90 20.05
N GLU A 38 7.94 -38.15 20.52
CA GLU A 38 7.54 -38.20 21.94
C GLU A 38 6.98 -39.56 22.31
N TRP A 39 6.37 -40.26 21.35
CA TRP A 39 5.95 -41.65 21.48
C TRP A 39 6.84 -42.54 20.63
N GLU A 40 7.68 -43.32 21.32
CA GLU A 40 8.70 -44.12 20.66
C GLU A 40 8.10 -45.31 19.86
N ALA A 41 8.73 -45.68 18.77
CA ALA A 41 8.39 -46.86 18.00
C ALA A 41 8.48 -48.12 18.87
N GLY A 42 7.53 -49.03 18.69
CA GLY A 42 7.39 -50.21 19.51
C GLY A 42 6.63 -49.98 20.83
N ALA A 43 6.28 -48.75 21.19
CA ALA A 43 5.46 -48.48 22.37
C ALA A 43 4.04 -49.00 22.17
N ARG A 44 3.45 -49.56 23.25
CA ARG A 44 2.08 -50.12 23.21
C ARG A 44 1.06 -49.10 23.65
N LEU A 45 0.03 -48.89 22.84
CA LEU A 45 -1.14 -48.10 23.22
C LEU A 45 -1.96 -48.82 24.31
N PRO A 46 -2.56 -48.10 25.25
CA PRO A 46 -3.50 -48.65 26.20
C PRO A 46 -4.66 -49.37 25.51
N ALA A 47 -5.25 -50.36 26.19
CA ALA A 47 -6.45 -51.03 25.66
C ALA A 47 -7.52 -50.01 25.27
N GLN A 48 -8.17 -50.18 24.13
CA GLN A 48 -9.12 -49.22 23.53
C GLN A 48 -10.19 -48.73 24.53
N ARG A 49 -10.70 -49.60 25.41
CA ARG A 49 -11.67 -49.21 26.46
C ARG A 49 -11.07 -48.24 27.49
N LYS A 50 -9.80 -48.42 27.86
CA LYS A 50 -9.09 -47.56 28.82
C LYS A 50 -8.78 -46.24 28.16
N LEU A 51 -8.29 -46.28 26.93
CA LEU A 51 -7.93 -45.08 26.15
C LEU A 51 -9.16 -44.21 25.85
N ALA A 52 -10.30 -44.81 25.44
CA ALA A 52 -11.55 -44.08 25.22
C ALA A 52 -12.06 -43.37 26.47
N LYS A 53 -11.93 -44.04 27.63
CA LYS A 53 -12.28 -43.45 28.94
C LYS A 53 -11.36 -42.29 29.31
N GLN A 54 -10.05 -42.40 29.06
CA GLN A 54 -9.06 -41.35 29.34
C GLN A 54 -9.30 -40.09 28.46
N LEU A 55 -9.64 -40.30 27.17
CA LEU A 55 -9.94 -39.21 26.23
C LEU A 55 -11.38 -38.70 26.34
N GLY A 56 -12.22 -39.29 27.19
CA GLY A 56 -13.61 -38.86 27.38
C GLY A 56 -14.50 -39.01 26.14
N VAL A 57 -14.25 -40.03 25.29
CA VAL A 57 -14.99 -40.29 24.04
C VAL A 57 -15.63 -41.69 24.03
N ASN A 58 -16.57 -41.86 23.10
CA ASN A 58 -17.14 -43.20 22.84
C ASN A 58 -16.09 -44.13 22.19
N ARG A 59 -16.21 -45.41 22.43
CA ARG A 59 -15.31 -46.41 21.85
C ARG A 59 -15.29 -46.35 20.32
N SER A 60 -16.44 -46.15 19.67
CA SER A 60 -16.55 -46.03 18.22
C SER A 60 -15.75 -44.81 17.65
N THR A 61 -15.76 -43.67 18.34
CA THR A 61 -14.98 -42.49 17.97
C THR A 61 -13.48 -42.77 18.06
N LEU A 62 -13.03 -43.48 19.11
CA LEU A 62 -11.63 -43.85 19.23
C LEU A 62 -11.24 -44.88 18.16
N VAL A 63 -12.09 -45.89 17.89
CA VAL A 63 -11.83 -46.91 16.86
C VAL A 63 -11.64 -46.26 15.51
N ALA A 64 -12.53 -45.32 15.11
CA ALA A 64 -12.39 -44.59 13.88
C ALA A 64 -11.06 -43.80 13.76
N ALA A 65 -10.59 -43.18 14.86
CA ALA A 65 -9.29 -42.55 14.90
C ALA A 65 -8.12 -43.54 14.75
N LEU A 66 -8.21 -44.67 15.44
CA LEU A 66 -7.18 -45.75 15.36
C LEU A 66 -7.15 -46.41 13.97
N ASP A 67 -8.31 -46.60 13.33
CA ASP A 67 -8.38 -47.13 11.96
C ASP A 67 -7.68 -46.20 11.00
N CYS A 68 -7.93 -44.90 11.08
CA CYS A 68 -7.21 -43.89 10.26
C CYS A 68 -5.69 -43.94 10.49
N LEU A 69 -5.24 -44.12 11.75
CA LEU A 69 -3.81 -44.22 12.07
C LEU A 69 -3.22 -45.55 11.57
N THR A 70 -3.99 -46.63 11.59
CA THR A 70 -3.60 -47.94 11.05
C THR A 70 -3.48 -47.89 9.54
N ASP A 71 -4.48 -47.34 8.83
CA ASP A 71 -4.48 -47.17 7.39
C ASP A 71 -3.31 -46.26 6.93
N ALA A 72 -2.98 -45.24 7.73
CA ALA A 72 -1.83 -44.37 7.52
C ALA A 72 -0.49 -45.02 7.97
N GLY A 73 -0.50 -46.23 8.54
CA GLY A 73 0.68 -47.00 8.92
C GLY A 73 1.40 -46.50 10.18
N PHE A 74 0.82 -45.62 11.00
CA PHE A 74 1.41 -45.14 12.24
C PHE A 74 1.33 -46.11 13.39
N ILE A 75 0.34 -47.00 13.35
CA ILE A 75 0.12 -48.06 14.35
C ILE A 75 -0.24 -49.37 13.66
N GLU A 76 0.04 -50.49 14.31
CA GLU A 76 -0.35 -51.82 13.87
C GLU A 76 -0.93 -52.66 14.99
N GLY A 77 -1.90 -53.52 14.66
CA GLY A 77 -2.49 -54.45 15.57
C GLY A 77 -1.70 -55.75 15.61
N ASN A 78 -1.21 -56.20 16.79
CA ASN A 78 -0.55 -57.49 16.94
C ASN A 78 -1.57 -58.53 17.43
N SER A 79 -1.68 -59.69 16.74
CA SER A 79 -2.55 -60.76 17.12
C SER A 79 -2.18 -61.31 18.49
N GLY A 80 -2.97 -60.91 19.52
CA GLY A 80 -2.74 -61.26 20.93
C GLY A 80 -1.93 -60.25 21.75
N GLY A 81 -1.43 -59.15 21.17
CA GLY A 81 -0.51 -58.21 21.84
C GLY A 81 -0.97 -56.76 21.98
N GLY A 82 -2.14 -56.35 21.45
CA GLY A 82 -2.60 -54.95 21.46
C GLY A 82 -2.11 -54.12 20.28
N THR A 83 -2.37 -52.85 20.29
CA THR A 83 -1.94 -51.86 19.24
C THR A 83 -0.56 -51.31 19.57
N VAL A 84 0.35 -51.28 18.62
CA VAL A 84 1.74 -50.87 18.77
C VAL A 84 2.04 -49.74 17.77
N ILE A 85 2.86 -48.79 18.17
CA ILE A 85 3.37 -47.74 17.31
C ILE A 85 4.43 -48.32 16.38
N THR A 86 4.29 -48.09 15.08
CA THR A 86 5.22 -48.59 14.06
C THR A 86 6.50 -47.75 14.00
N ASP A 87 7.57 -48.35 13.56
CA ASP A 87 8.81 -47.62 13.26
C ASP A 87 8.65 -46.87 11.91
N MET A 88 8.24 -45.64 12.02
CA MET A 88 8.07 -44.74 10.85
C MET A 88 9.38 -44.19 10.32
N ALA A 89 10.50 -44.31 11.07
CA ALA A 89 11.78 -43.73 10.65
C ALA A 89 12.29 -44.33 9.32
N HIS A 90 11.97 -45.60 9.04
CA HIS A 90 12.31 -46.25 7.76
C HIS A 90 11.26 -46.05 6.66
N ARG A 91 10.08 -45.49 6.97
CA ARG A 91 9.01 -45.22 5.98
C ARG A 91 8.98 -43.78 5.50
N VAL A 92 9.65 -42.86 6.22
CA VAL A 92 9.69 -41.42 5.81
C VAL A 92 10.40 -41.22 4.47
N ASP A 93 11.32 -42.12 4.10
CA ASP A 93 11.98 -42.11 2.79
C ASP A 93 11.07 -42.46 1.59
N SER A 94 9.87 -42.98 1.84
CA SER A 94 8.89 -43.33 0.78
C SER A 94 7.62 -42.46 0.79
N MET A 95 7.47 -41.58 1.75
CA MET A 95 6.34 -40.60 1.76
C MET A 95 6.69 -39.38 0.92
N SER A 96 5.81 -39.03 0.01
CA SER A 96 5.88 -37.72 -0.67
C SER A 96 6.06 -36.63 0.37
N PRO A 97 6.96 -35.65 0.16
CA PRO A 97 7.21 -34.61 1.13
C PRO A 97 5.89 -33.91 1.49
N ILE A 98 5.64 -33.72 2.79
CA ILE A 98 4.52 -32.90 3.24
C ILE A 98 4.85 -31.49 2.82
N LEU A 99 4.30 -31.07 1.68
CA LEU A 99 4.48 -29.71 1.17
C LEU A 99 3.74 -28.74 2.09
N PRO A 100 4.39 -27.61 2.48
CA PRO A 100 3.71 -26.60 3.27
C PRO A 100 2.48 -26.08 2.53
N ASN A 101 1.39 -25.92 3.23
CA ASN A 101 0.17 -25.30 2.67
C ASN A 101 0.34 -23.77 2.60
N TRP A 102 1.04 -23.29 1.60
CA TRP A 102 1.28 -21.85 1.39
C TRP A 102 -0.01 -21.04 1.28
N ASN A 103 -1.13 -21.64 0.83
CA ASN A 103 -2.42 -20.94 0.77
C ASN A 103 -2.92 -20.54 2.15
N ALA A 104 -2.77 -21.42 3.16
CA ALA A 104 -3.13 -21.09 4.54
C ALA A 104 -2.28 -19.91 5.05
N TYR A 105 -0.97 -19.92 4.81
CA TYR A 105 -0.09 -18.80 5.19
C TYR A 105 -0.47 -17.48 4.51
N VAL A 106 -0.85 -17.54 3.23
CA VAL A 106 -1.31 -16.35 2.48
C VAL A 106 -2.61 -15.81 3.04
N GLU A 107 -3.56 -16.68 3.42
CA GLU A 107 -4.84 -16.28 4.00
C GLU A 107 -4.70 -15.70 5.43
N GLU A 108 -3.77 -16.23 6.22
CA GLU A 108 -3.50 -15.79 7.60
C GLU A 108 -2.55 -14.57 7.67
N GLY A 109 -1.94 -14.19 6.54
CA GLY A 109 -0.97 -13.10 6.48
C GLY A 109 -1.54 -11.76 6.94
N SER A 110 -0.72 -10.96 7.63
CA SER A 110 -1.13 -9.65 8.16
C SER A 110 -1.36 -8.58 7.08
N HIS A 111 -0.86 -8.79 5.86
CA HIS A 111 -1.04 -7.86 4.75
C HIS A 111 -2.34 -8.16 3.99
N TYR A 112 -3.23 -7.15 3.96
CA TYR A 112 -4.47 -7.26 3.18
C TYR A 112 -4.17 -7.30 1.68
N PRO A 113 -4.79 -8.22 0.92
CA PRO A 113 -4.69 -8.21 -0.53
C PRO A 113 -5.32 -6.94 -1.09
N ASN A 114 -4.78 -6.43 -2.18
CA ASN A 114 -5.41 -5.35 -2.92
C ASN A 114 -6.82 -5.76 -3.38
N LEU A 115 -7.73 -4.79 -3.47
CA LEU A 115 -9.04 -5.02 -4.06
C LEU A 115 -8.89 -5.61 -5.47
N PRO A 116 -9.77 -6.55 -5.89
CA PRO A 116 -9.65 -7.20 -7.22
C PRO A 116 -9.56 -6.20 -8.38
N ILE A 117 -10.25 -5.07 -8.28
CA ILE A 117 -10.17 -4.02 -9.29
C ILE A 117 -8.78 -3.35 -9.33
N ILE A 118 -8.14 -3.16 -8.17
CA ILE A 118 -6.79 -2.58 -8.10
C ILE A 118 -5.78 -3.59 -8.68
N GLN A 119 -5.94 -4.88 -8.40
CA GLN A 119 -5.11 -5.92 -9.01
C GLN A 119 -5.28 -5.92 -10.53
N THR A 120 -6.53 -5.79 -11.02
CA THR A 120 -6.80 -5.66 -12.45
C THR A 120 -6.11 -4.43 -13.05
N ILE A 121 -6.21 -3.27 -12.41
CA ILE A 121 -5.55 -2.04 -12.86
C ILE A 121 -4.03 -2.24 -12.91
N ASN A 122 -3.41 -2.73 -11.85
CA ASN A 122 -1.96 -2.95 -11.77
C ASN A 122 -1.48 -3.92 -12.86
N ASN A 123 -2.22 -5.01 -13.11
CA ASN A 123 -1.87 -5.98 -14.14
C ASN A 123 -2.03 -5.41 -15.55
N MET A 124 -3.02 -4.54 -15.79
CA MET A 124 -3.25 -3.93 -17.10
C MET A 124 -2.32 -2.74 -17.36
N GLU A 125 -1.82 -2.06 -16.32
CA GLU A 125 -0.86 -0.96 -16.49
C GLU A 125 0.44 -1.38 -17.18
N ILE A 126 0.86 -2.63 -17.05
CA ILE A 126 2.06 -3.15 -17.74
C ILE A 126 1.80 -3.58 -19.19
N SER A 127 0.55 -3.63 -19.62
CA SER A 127 0.21 -4.03 -21.00
C SER A 127 0.46 -2.86 -21.97
N PRO A 128 1.30 -3.03 -23.01
CA PRO A 128 1.64 -1.95 -23.93
C PRO A 128 0.48 -1.54 -24.85
N GLN A 129 -0.59 -2.33 -24.90
CA GLN A 129 -1.76 -2.07 -25.74
C GLN A 129 -2.84 -1.23 -25.06
N MET A 130 -2.67 -0.94 -23.76
CA MET A 130 -3.66 -0.22 -22.97
C MET A 130 -3.45 1.29 -23.04
N ILE A 131 -4.49 2.02 -23.39
CA ILE A 131 -4.57 3.48 -23.23
C ILE A 131 -4.78 3.78 -21.74
N ARG A 132 -3.77 4.33 -21.06
CA ARG A 132 -3.75 4.50 -19.61
C ARG A 132 -4.29 5.86 -19.20
N MET A 133 -5.61 5.99 -19.08
CA MET A 133 -6.29 7.24 -18.73
C MET A 133 -6.30 7.54 -17.21
N GLY A 134 -5.88 6.61 -16.36
CA GLY A 134 -5.87 6.78 -14.91
C GLY A 134 -4.49 6.72 -14.26
N THR A 135 -3.43 6.40 -15.00
CA THR A 135 -2.07 6.15 -14.48
C THR A 135 -1.43 7.40 -13.87
N GLY A 136 -0.83 7.25 -12.71
CA GLY A 136 -0.19 8.31 -11.93
C GLY A 136 1.30 8.50 -12.21
N GLU A 137 1.71 8.39 -13.48
CA GLU A 137 3.09 8.52 -13.95
C GLU A 137 3.18 9.49 -15.11
N LEU A 138 4.37 10.02 -15.36
CA LEU A 138 4.67 10.75 -16.58
C LEU A 138 4.77 9.79 -17.77
N ALA A 139 4.34 10.26 -18.95
CA ALA A 139 4.54 9.54 -20.18
C ALA A 139 6.04 9.27 -20.44
N PRO A 140 6.40 8.13 -21.08
CA PRO A 140 7.80 7.77 -21.34
C PRO A 140 8.58 8.84 -22.12
N ASP A 141 7.93 9.54 -23.04
CA ASP A 141 8.50 10.65 -23.82
C ASP A 141 8.77 11.91 -22.99
N LEU A 142 8.15 11.99 -21.82
CA LEU A 142 8.41 13.07 -20.86
C LEU A 142 9.53 12.75 -19.85
N LEU A 143 10.08 11.55 -19.83
CA LEU A 143 11.15 11.19 -18.89
C LEU A 143 12.49 11.80 -19.35
N PRO A 144 13.34 12.27 -18.41
CA PRO A 144 14.59 13.00 -18.72
C PRO A 144 15.74 12.03 -19.04
N THR A 145 15.59 11.18 -20.06
CA THR A 145 16.56 10.10 -20.35
C THR A 145 17.96 10.64 -20.63
N LYS A 146 18.08 11.70 -21.45
CA LYS A 146 19.39 12.27 -21.81
C LYS A 146 20.04 13.02 -20.64
N GLU A 147 19.25 13.76 -19.90
CA GLU A 147 19.69 14.49 -18.72
C GLU A 147 20.12 13.50 -17.63
N MET A 148 19.38 12.42 -17.47
CA MET A 148 19.71 11.37 -16.50
C MET A 148 21.00 10.64 -16.88
N GLU A 149 21.23 10.37 -18.16
CA GLU A 149 22.51 9.79 -18.61
C GLU A 149 23.69 10.69 -18.23
N LYS A 150 23.58 12.01 -18.45
CA LYS A 150 24.62 12.97 -18.04
C LYS A 150 24.83 12.99 -16.53
N THR A 151 23.73 12.95 -15.78
CA THR A 151 23.77 12.94 -14.31
C THR A 151 24.47 11.68 -13.79
N ILE A 152 24.16 10.51 -14.36
CA ILE A 152 24.82 9.24 -13.99
C ILE A 152 26.31 9.31 -14.29
N ARG A 153 26.74 9.80 -15.46
CA ARG A 153 28.14 9.99 -15.80
C ARG A 153 28.82 10.95 -14.82
N GLY A 154 28.20 12.10 -14.52
CA GLY A 154 28.73 13.04 -13.54
C GLY A 154 28.88 12.45 -12.15
N ALA A 155 27.93 11.63 -11.69
CA ALA A 155 28.05 10.93 -10.43
C ALA A 155 29.26 9.96 -10.43
N ILE A 156 29.48 9.23 -11.53
CA ILE A 156 30.64 8.34 -11.68
C ILE A 156 31.95 9.14 -11.62
N ASP A 157 32.03 10.26 -12.32
CA ASP A 157 33.23 11.11 -12.37
C ASP A 157 33.60 11.71 -10.99
N HIS A 158 32.58 11.93 -10.12
CA HIS A 158 32.80 12.39 -8.74
C HIS A 158 33.11 11.25 -7.76
N GLY A 159 33.13 10.02 -8.21
CA GLY A 159 33.43 8.84 -7.40
C GLY A 159 32.21 8.26 -6.71
N ILE A 160 31.69 7.16 -7.26
CA ILE A 160 30.54 6.43 -6.68
C ILE A 160 31.01 5.50 -5.57
N SER A 161 30.38 5.61 -4.39
CA SER A 161 30.48 4.60 -3.35
C SER A 161 29.47 3.48 -3.61
N LEU A 162 29.94 2.23 -3.58
CA LEU A 162 29.09 1.04 -3.69
C LEU A 162 28.81 0.40 -2.33
N GLY A 163 29.26 1.04 -1.24
CA GLY A 163 28.96 0.61 0.13
C GLY A 163 27.55 1.03 0.59
N TYR A 164 27.19 0.59 1.78
CA TYR A 164 25.98 1.06 2.45
C TYR A 164 26.10 2.55 2.83
N GLU A 165 24.98 3.24 2.77
CA GLU A 165 24.88 4.62 3.22
C GLU A 165 24.60 4.70 4.74
N GLN A 166 24.73 5.91 5.29
CA GLN A 166 24.32 6.19 6.65
C GLN A 166 22.81 5.88 6.85
N PRO A 167 22.36 5.59 8.07
CA PRO A 167 20.95 5.31 8.35
C PRO A 167 19.98 6.37 7.83
N LEU A 168 20.35 7.66 7.92
CA LEU A 168 19.59 8.78 7.37
C LEU A 168 19.65 8.89 5.83
N GLY A 169 20.58 8.18 5.19
CA GLY A 169 20.87 8.28 3.77
C GLY A 169 22.07 9.19 3.46
N HIS A 170 22.40 9.28 2.19
CA HIS A 170 23.56 9.98 1.64
C HIS A 170 23.62 11.46 2.06
N TYR A 171 24.67 11.84 2.81
CA TYR A 171 24.75 13.18 3.39
C TYR A 171 24.70 14.30 2.34
N PRO A 172 25.46 14.25 1.21
CA PRO A 172 25.38 15.26 0.16
C PRO A 172 23.97 15.43 -0.43
N LEU A 173 23.18 14.34 -0.54
CA LEU A 173 21.80 14.44 -0.98
C LEU A 173 20.95 15.21 0.04
N ARG A 174 21.13 14.92 1.32
CA ARG A 174 20.38 15.62 2.39
C ARG A 174 20.75 17.11 2.47
N GLU A 175 22.02 17.47 2.18
CA GLU A 175 22.42 18.88 2.07
C GLU A 175 21.74 19.60 0.90
N GLN A 176 21.68 18.97 -0.29
CA GLN A 176 21.00 19.56 -1.44
C GLN A 176 19.49 19.70 -1.18
N LEU A 177 18.87 18.70 -0.58
CA LEU A 177 17.45 18.77 -0.19
C LEU A 177 17.21 19.86 0.87
N SER A 178 18.08 20.01 1.86
CA SER A 178 17.99 21.08 2.86
C SER A 178 17.98 22.47 2.21
N LYS A 179 18.86 22.71 1.22
CA LYS A 179 18.89 23.97 0.46
C LYS A 179 17.60 24.18 -0.34
N GLN A 180 17.16 23.17 -1.09
CA GLN A 180 15.93 23.25 -1.89
C GLN A 180 14.68 23.48 -1.02
N LEU A 181 14.61 22.86 0.14
CA LEU A 181 13.50 23.02 1.08
C LEU A 181 13.48 24.43 1.70
N SER A 182 14.66 24.99 2.02
CA SER A 182 14.77 26.36 2.53
C SER A 182 14.26 27.40 1.51
N GLU A 183 14.51 27.19 0.21
CA GLU A 183 13.93 28.04 -0.86
C GLU A 183 12.39 27.98 -0.89
N GLN A 184 11.79 26.90 -0.37
CA GLN A 184 10.34 26.71 -0.24
C GLN A 184 9.80 27.17 1.14
N GLY A 185 10.67 27.76 1.97
CA GLY A 185 10.33 28.21 3.32
C GLY A 185 10.26 27.09 4.37
N ILE A 186 10.82 25.91 4.07
CA ILE A 186 10.92 24.78 4.99
C ILE A 186 12.33 24.72 5.54
N GLU A 187 12.52 25.17 6.79
CA GLU A 187 13.79 25.08 7.47
C GLU A 187 14.03 23.65 7.98
N ALA A 188 14.92 22.93 7.33
CA ALA A 188 15.25 21.56 7.66
C ALA A 188 16.77 21.32 7.58
N ALA A 189 17.42 21.10 8.73
CA ALA A 189 18.81 20.68 8.76
C ALA A 189 18.97 19.28 8.12
N PRO A 190 20.13 18.94 7.54
CA PRO A 190 20.37 17.62 6.96
C PRO A 190 20.05 16.44 7.91
N ASN A 191 20.19 16.63 9.23
CA ASN A 191 19.86 15.60 10.23
C ASN A 191 18.34 15.50 10.52
N SER A 192 17.55 16.42 10.00
CA SER A 192 16.08 16.38 10.05
C SER A 192 15.46 15.78 8.78
N ILE A 193 16.28 15.18 7.91
CA ILE A 193 15.89 14.58 6.64
C ILE A 193 16.27 13.11 6.61
N LEU A 194 15.30 12.22 6.35
CA LEU A 194 15.51 10.80 6.11
C LEU A 194 15.24 10.46 4.64
N ILE A 195 16.22 9.86 3.97
CA ILE A 195 16.04 9.36 2.60
C ILE A 195 15.35 8.01 2.61
N VAL A 196 14.38 7.84 1.71
CA VAL A 196 13.55 6.64 1.59
C VAL A 196 13.39 6.22 0.12
N SER A 197 12.98 4.96 -0.11
CA SER A 197 12.77 4.40 -1.45
C SER A 197 11.41 4.83 -2.05
N GLY A 198 11.17 6.16 -2.08
CA GLY A 198 9.95 6.80 -2.53
C GLY A 198 8.94 7.04 -1.39
N ALA A 199 7.96 7.91 -1.63
CA ALA A 199 6.97 8.32 -0.64
C ALA A 199 6.19 7.15 -0.01
N LEU A 200 5.95 6.06 -0.74
CA LEU A 200 5.24 4.91 -0.18
C LEU A 200 6.01 4.26 0.98
N GLN A 201 7.35 4.15 0.89
CA GLN A 201 8.16 3.67 2.01
C GLN A 201 8.10 4.64 3.19
N ALA A 202 8.08 5.96 2.94
CA ALA A 202 7.87 6.94 4.02
C ALA A 202 6.59 6.64 4.80
N LEU A 203 5.48 6.46 4.10
CA LEU A 203 4.18 6.15 4.70
C LEU A 203 4.21 4.82 5.47
N GLN A 204 4.86 3.78 4.93
CA GLN A 204 5.01 2.48 5.59
C GLN A 204 5.83 2.59 6.88
N LEU A 205 6.95 3.33 6.86
CA LEU A 205 7.80 3.54 8.04
C LEU A 205 7.04 4.30 9.14
N ILE A 206 6.30 5.35 8.78
CA ILE A 206 5.47 6.11 9.72
C ILE A 206 4.38 5.21 10.32
N ALA A 207 3.69 4.43 9.48
CA ALA A 207 2.64 3.53 9.92
C ALA A 207 3.14 2.43 10.87
N ALA A 208 4.30 1.86 10.56
CA ALA A 208 4.87 0.77 11.35
C ALA A 208 5.60 1.25 12.62
N GLY A 209 6.16 2.47 12.59
CA GLY A 209 7.11 2.92 13.59
C GLY A 209 6.64 3.97 14.57
N LEU A 210 5.67 4.80 14.21
CA LEU A 210 5.26 5.94 15.05
C LEU A 210 3.85 5.79 15.64
N VAL A 211 3.03 4.89 15.09
CA VAL A 211 1.62 4.77 15.49
C VAL A 211 1.33 3.36 15.98
N GLY A 212 0.77 3.24 17.17
CA GLY A 212 0.42 1.94 17.76
C GLY A 212 -0.67 1.21 16.96
N ARG A 213 -0.61 -0.12 16.91
CA ARG A 213 -1.66 -0.96 16.29
C ARG A 213 -3.01 -0.66 16.94
N GLY A 214 -4.05 -0.58 16.12
CA GLY A 214 -5.41 -0.24 16.57
C GLY A 214 -5.70 1.25 16.67
N SER A 215 -4.68 2.11 16.53
CA SER A 215 -4.86 3.56 16.50
C SER A 215 -5.67 4.03 15.28
N THR A 216 -6.31 5.17 15.42
CA THR A 216 -7.09 5.80 14.34
C THR A 216 -6.28 6.88 13.66
N MET A 217 -6.25 6.85 12.33
CA MET A 217 -5.72 7.90 11.48
C MET A 217 -6.87 8.58 10.72
N LEU A 218 -6.88 9.90 10.73
CA LEU A 218 -7.75 10.68 9.87
C LEU A 218 -7.13 10.82 8.48
N VAL A 219 -7.96 10.75 7.46
CA VAL A 219 -7.57 10.93 6.06
C VAL A 219 -8.62 11.77 5.35
N GLU A 220 -8.27 12.42 4.28
CA GLU A 220 -9.23 13.08 3.39
C GLU A 220 -10.16 12.05 2.75
N LYS A 221 -11.39 12.43 2.47
CA LYS A 221 -12.39 11.58 1.82
C LYS A 221 -12.97 12.28 0.59
N PRO A 222 -12.61 11.83 -0.63
CA PRO A 222 -11.80 10.64 -1.00
C PRO A 222 -10.31 10.79 -0.70
N SER A 223 -9.54 9.66 -0.70
CA SER A 223 -8.09 9.68 -0.48
C SER A 223 -7.36 8.60 -1.28
N TYR A 224 -6.14 8.92 -1.70
CA TYR A 224 -5.20 7.97 -2.28
C TYR A 224 -4.96 6.75 -1.36
N LEU A 225 -4.95 6.95 -0.05
CA LEU A 225 -4.67 5.88 0.92
C LEU A 225 -5.71 4.75 0.93
N TYR A 226 -6.91 4.97 0.42
CA TYR A 226 -7.88 3.88 0.24
C TYR A 226 -7.53 2.95 -0.93
N SER A 227 -6.70 3.41 -1.86
CA SER A 227 -6.20 2.60 -2.97
C SER A 227 -4.96 1.76 -2.63
N ILE A 228 -4.39 1.96 -1.44
CA ILE A 228 -3.25 1.20 -0.92
C ILE A 228 -3.55 0.78 0.52
N HIS A 229 -3.11 -0.43 0.91
CA HIS A 229 -3.41 -0.95 2.24
C HIS A 229 -2.25 -0.79 3.25
N ALA A 230 -1.33 0.16 3.02
CA ALA A 230 -0.14 0.33 3.86
C ALA A 230 -0.46 0.53 5.34
N PHE A 231 -1.42 1.40 5.64
CA PHE A 231 -1.81 1.71 7.03
C PHE A 231 -2.72 0.64 7.64
N GLN A 232 -3.66 0.10 6.86
CA GLN A 232 -4.51 -1.00 7.33
C GLN A 232 -3.70 -2.27 7.63
N SER A 233 -2.72 -2.60 6.77
CA SER A 233 -1.80 -3.72 6.99
C SER A 233 -0.91 -3.53 8.23
N ALA A 234 -0.58 -2.27 8.57
CA ALA A 234 0.06 -1.93 9.84
C ALA A 234 -0.89 -2.00 11.06
N GLY A 235 -2.18 -2.29 10.83
CA GLY A 235 -3.19 -2.42 11.88
C GLY A 235 -3.84 -1.11 12.31
N LEU A 236 -3.73 -0.04 11.51
CA LEU A 236 -4.39 1.24 11.79
C LEU A 236 -5.81 1.27 11.23
N LYS A 237 -6.68 2.02 11.91
CA LYS A 237 -8.04 2.33 11.44
C LYS A 237 -8.02 3.66 10.69
N MET A 238 -8.55 3.70 9.48
CA MET A 238 -8.68 4.94 8.71
C MET A 238 -10.09 5.49 8.80
N VAL A 239 -10.21 6.77 9.14
CA VAL A 239 -11.48 7.50 9.19
C VAL A 239 -11.40 8.69 8.24
N GLY A 240 -12.31 8.72 7.25
CA GLY A 240 -12.37 9.78 6.26
C GLY A 240 -13.04 11.04 6.79
N VAL A 241 -12.35 12.17 6.73
CA VAL A 241 -12.89 13.50 6.99
C VAL A 241 -13.42 14.05 5.66
N PRO A 242 -14.64 14.59 5.60
CA PRO A 242 -15.20 15.13 4.36
C PRO A 242 -14.33 16.22 3.75
N MET A 243 -14.32 16.27 2.43
CA MET A 243 -13.71 17.33 1.63
C MET A 243 -14.79 18.16 0.95
N ASP A 244 -14.45 19.40 0.62
CA ASP A 244 -15.15 20.26 -0.30
C ASP A 244 -14.21 20.78 -1.40
N GLN A 245 -14.58 21.88 -2.01
CA GLN A 245 -13.82 22.47 -3.12
C GLN A 245 -12.44 23.00 -2.70
N GLY A 246 -12.27 23.37 -1.44
CA GLY A 246 -11.02 23.87 -0.86
C GLY A 246 -10.22 22.82 -0.11
N GLY A 247 -10.52 21.54 -0.26
CA GLY A 247 -9.84 20.45 0.46
C GLY A 247 -10.59 19.94 1.68
N ILE A 248 -9.87 19.45 2.68
CA ILE A 248 -10.45 18.91 3.92
C ILE A 248 -11.32 19.95 4.63
N GLN A 249 -12.50 19.55 5.12
CA GLN A 249 -13.37 20.42 5.91
C GLN A 249 -12.82 20.58 7.34
N VAL A 250 -12.06 21.61 7.55
CA VAL A 250 -11.34 21.88 8.81
C VAL A 250 -12.29 22.00 10.00
N ASN A 251 -13.49 22.55 9.78
CA ASN A 251 -14.53 22.66 10.84
C ASN A 251 -14.99 21.28 11.37
N ALA A 252 -14.92 20.22 10.55
CA ALA A 252 -15.24 18.86 10.97
C ALA A 252 -14.04 18.17 11.65
N LEU A 253 -12.81 18.59 11.37
CA LEU A 253 -11.59 17.88 11.77
C LEU A 253 -11.50 17.69 13.29
N GLU A 254 -11.71 18.75 14.08
CA GLU A 254 -11.63 18.67 15.54
C GLU A 254 -12.65 17.68 16.12
N GLN A 255 -13.89 17.73 15.63
CA GLN A 255 -14.94 16.81 16.06
C GLN A 255 -14.56 15.36 15.72
N TYR A 256 -14.02 15.11 14.51
CA TYR A 256 -13.57 13.78 14.10
C TYR A 256 -12.38 13.32 14.95
N ALA A 257 -11.40 14.18 15.19
CA ALA A 257 -10.23 13.86 15.99
C ALA A 257 -10.61 13.43 17.41
N LEU A 258 -11.48 14.20 18.07
CA LEU A 258 -11.95 13.88 19.42
C LEU A 258 -12.84 12.64 19.45
N ARG A 259 -13.81 12.53 18.53
CA ARG A 259 -14.75 11.41 18.47
C ARG A 259 -14.05 10.07 18.26
N TYR A 260 -13.08 10.02 17.37
CA TYR A 260 -12.37 8.79 17.00
C TYR A 260 -11.04 8.62 17.71
N LYS A 261 -10.67 9.53 18.64
CA LYS A 261 -9.38 9.55 19.35
C LYS A 261 -8.23 9.40 18.35
N ALA A 262 -8.24 10.26 17.32
CA ALA A 262 -7.28 10.17 16.24
C ALA A 262 -5.86 10.47 16.74
N SER A 263 -4.91 9.68 16.27
CA SER A 263 -3.49 9.80 16.61
C SER A 263 -2.70 10.53 15.54
N LEU A 264 -3.26 10.71 14.33
CA LEU A 264 -2.55 11.22 13.16
C LEU A 264 -3.54 11.67 12.09
N LEU A 265 -3.19 12.74 11.35
CA LEU A 265 -3.86 13.15 10.12
C LEU A 265 -2.92 12.95 8.93
N TYR A 266 -3.42 12.38 7.83
CA TYR A 266 -2.76 12.41 6.52
C TYR A 266 -3.51 13.31 5.57
N THR A 267 -2.81 14.19 4.86
CA THR A 267 -3.39 15.11 3.87
C THR A 267 -2.45 15.37 2.70
N ILE A 268 -3.04 15.63 1.52
CA ILE A 268 -2.35 16.10 0.29
C ILE A 268 -2.86 17.51 0.00
N PRO A 269 -2.31 18.57 0.61
CA PRO A 269 -2.89 19.91 0.50
C PRO A 269 -2.68 20.55 -0.87
N SER A 270 -1.73 20.07 -1.67
CA SER A 270 -1.40 20.62 -2.99
C SER A 270 -1.67 19.59 -4.09
N PHE A 271 -2.61 19.90 -5.00
CA PHE A 271 -2.97 19.07 -6.15
C PHE A 271 -3.36 17.64 -5.76
N HIS A 272 -4.32 17.57 -4.88
CA HIS A 272 -4.77 16.38 -4.17
C HIS A 272 -5.03 15.17 -5.09
N ASN A 273 -4.53 14.01 -4.73
CA ASN A 273 -4.85 12.74 -5.36
C ASN A 273 -6.00 12.05 -4.57
N PRO A 274 -7.21 11.88 -5.17
CA PRO A 274 -7.51 11.88 -6.60
C PRO A 274 -8.15 13.15 -7.17
N THR A 275 -8.50 14.15 -6.37
CA THR A 275 -9.46 15.21 -6.76
C THR A 275 -8.86 16.39 -7.55
N GLY A 276 -7.54 16.54 -7.54
CA GLY A 276 -6.86 17.72 -8.10
C GLY A 276 -7.07 19.01 -7.30
N THR A 277 -7.72 18.93 -6.13
CA THR A 277 -8.02 20.09 -5.27
C THR A 277 -6.74 20.71 -4.70
N VAL A 278 -6.75 22.01 -4.50
CA VAL A 278 -5.71 22.76 -3.77
C VAL A 278 -6.34 23.32 -2.51
N MET A 279 -5.70 23.09 -1.38
CA MET A 279 -6.09 23.69 -0.10
C MET A 279 -5.56 25.14 -0.08
N GLU A 280 -6.47 26.10 0.01
CA GLU A 280 -6.15 27.53 0.08
C GLU A 280 -5.41 27.89 1.37
N GLN A 281 -4.68 29.02 1.36
CA GLN A 281 -3.80 29.44 2.43
C GLN A 281 -4.54 29.56 3.78
N ASP A 282 -5.68 30.25 3.81
CA ASP A 282 -6.48 30.43 5.04
C ASP A 282 -6.91 29.12 5.65
N ARG A 283 -7.20 28.11 4.80
CA ARG A 283 -7.58 26.77 5.25
C ARG A 283 -6.39 25.99 5.82
N ARG A 284 -5.19 26.17 5.23
CA ARG A 284 -3.95 25.60 5.77
C ARG A 284 -3.64 26.17 7.16
N GLU A 285 -3.77 27.47 7.33
CA GLU A 285 -3.58 28.15 8.61
C GLU A 285 -4.61 27.68 9.66
N ALA A 286 -5.87 27.56 9.27
CA ALA A 286 -6.91 27.02 10.13
C ALA A 286 -6.64 25.55 10.52
N LEU A 287 -6.14 24.74 9.58
CA LEU A 287 -5.73 23.36 9.83
C LEU A 287 -4.58 23.30 10.86
N MET A 288 -3.53 24.10 10.66
CA MET A 288 -2.40 24.18 11.59
C MET A 288 -2.83 24.64 12.99
N ASN A 289 -3.69 25.65 13.07
CA ASN A 289 -4.22 26.15 14.35
C ASN A 289 -4.99 25.08 15.12
N ILE A 290 -5.83 24.29 14.44
CA ILE A 290 -6.55 23.16 15.06
C ILE A 290 -5.57 22.08 15.47
N SER A 291 -4.67 21.66 14.57
CA SER A 291 -3.65 20.65 14.86
C SER A 291 -2.84 21.00 16.09
N ASN A 292 -2.35 22.24 16.19
CA ASN A 292 -1.59 22.74 17.34
C ASN A 292 -2.42 22.70 18.63
N ARG A 293 -3.68 23.14 18.57
CA ARG A 293 -4.57 23.20 19.74
C ARG A 293 -4.89 21.83 20.32
N ILE A 294 -5.11 20.83 19.48
CA ILE A 294 -5.49 19.47 19.92
C ILE A 294 -4.32 18.49 19.96
N GLY A 295 -3.11 18.91 19.58
CA GLY A 295 -1.92 18.07 19.56
C GLY A 295 -2.01 16.93 18.52
N LEU A 296 -2.62 17.16 17.35
CA LEU A 296 -2.79 16.16 16.29
C LEU A 296 -1.65 16.25 15.27
N PRO A 297 -0.71 15.29 15.23
CA PRO A 297 0.34 15.27 14.21
C PRO A 297 -0.21 15.13 12.80
N ILE A 298 0.50 15.70 11.82
CA ILE A 298 0.12 15.71 10.41
C ILE A 298 1.20 15.01 9.57
N ILE A 299 0.80 14.15 8.65
CA ILE A 299 1.60 13.76 7.48
C ILE A 299 1.15 14.63 6.32
N GLU A 300 2.02 15.50 5.85
CA GLU A 300 1.85 16.28 4.63
C GLU A 300 2.52 15.55 3.47
N ASP A 301 1.72 15.00 2.56
CA ASP A 301 2.22 14.38 1.32
C ASP A 301 2.31 15.42 0.21
N SER A 302 3.52 15.79 -0.16
CA SER A 302 3.83 16.84 -1.14
C SER A 302 4.28 16.29 -2.50
N ALA A 303 3.84 15.09 -2.86
CA ALA A 303 4.28 14.44 -4.11
C ALA A 303 4.02 15.27 -5.38
N TYR A 304 3.03 16.17 -5.36
CA TYR A 304 2.61 16.96 -6.51
C TYR A 304 2.87 18.46 -6.37
N GLU A 305 3.35 18.96 -5.24
CA GLU A 305 3.48 20.38 -4.93
C GLU A 305 4.26 21.16 -5.98
N ALA A 306 5.36 20.59 -6.48
CA ALA A 306 6.17 21.18 -7.55
C ALA A 306 5.46 21.25 -8.91
N LEU A 307 4.33 20.60 -9.10
CA LEU A 307 3.65 20.43 -10.40
C LEU A 307 2.44 21.36 -10.57
N TRP A 308 2.57 22.60 -10.12
CA TRP A 308 1.57 23.65 -10.41
C TRP A 308 1.58 24.04 -11.89
N LEU A 309 0.42 24.39 -12.43
CA LEU A 309 0.25 24.74 -13.84
C LEU A 309 -0.11 26.20 -14.05
N ASP A 310 -0.96 26.77 -13.22
CA ASP A 310 -1.46 28.13 -13.40
C ASP A 310 -0.82 29.10 -12.40
N ALA A 311 -0.68 28.71 -11.15
CA ALA A 311 -0.02 29.49 -10.10
C ALA A 311 0.65 28.54 -9.10
N PRO A 312 1.72 28.99 -8.41
CA PRO A 312 2.33 28.24 -7.31
C PRO A 312 1.30 27.81 -6.26
N ALA A 313 1.50 26.63 -5.69
CA ALA A 313 0.69 26.21 -4.54
C ALA A 313 0.89 27.16 -3.36
N PRO A 314 -0.13 27.34 -2.49
CA PRO A 314 0.06 28.02 -1.21
C PRO A 314 1.17 27.39 -0.37
N ARG A 315 1.69 28.14 0.61
CA ARG A 315 2.77 27.67 1.49
C ARG A 315 2.43 26.33 2.14
N SER A 316 3.39 25.40 2.14
CA SER A 316 3.20 24.07 2.75
C SER A 316 2.86 24.17 4.24
N LEU A 317 2.19 23.15 4.77
CA LEU A 317 1.92 23.07 6.22
C LEU A 317 3.24 23.00 6.99
N LYS A 318 4.23 22.29 6.46
CA LYS A 318 5.57 22.18 7.05
C LYS A 318 6.27 23.53 7.18
N SER A 319 6.12 24.42 6.21
CA SER A 319 6.71 25.77 6.30
C SER A 319 6.10 26.67 7.38
N MET A 320 4.94 26.28 7.94
CA MET A 320 4.23 26.96 9.02
C MET A 320 4.33 26.20 10.35
N ASP A 321 5.09 25.11 10.38
CA ASP A 321 5.19 24.22 11.55
C ASP A 321 6.25 24.71 12.54
N GLU A 322 5.84 25.46 13.53
CA GLU A 322 6.71 25.98 14.61
C GLU A 322 6.95 24.96 15.74
N HIS A 323 6.17 23.87 15.79
CA HIS A 323 6.16 22.95 16.95
C HIS A 323 6.63 21.52 16.60
N GLY A 324 7.03 21.28 15.35
CA GLY A 324 7.50 19.95 14.90
C GLY A 324 6.37 18.91 14.76
N GLN A 325 5.14 19.34 14.50
CA GLN A 325 3.98 18.47 14.38
C GLN A 325 3.78 17.92 12.96
N VAL A 326 4.42 18.49 11.94
CA VAL A 326 4.27 18.08 10.55
C VAL A 326 5.43 17.22 10.12
N LEU A 327 5.11 15.99 9.67
CA LEU A 327 6.01 15.14 8.90
C LEU A 327 5.75 15.41 7.42
N TYR A 328 6.69 16.06 6.76
CA TYR A 328 6.62 16.36 5.33
C TYR A 328 7.20 15.21 4.54
N VAL A 329 6.47 14.71 3.55
CA VAL A 329 6.88 13.62 2.66
C VAL A 329 7.04 14.13 1.25
N GLY A 330 8.27 14.09 0.75
CA GLY A 330 8.60 14.50 -0.62
C GLY A 330 9.08 13.33 -1.48
N THR A 331 9.08 13.52 -2.80
CA THR A 331 9.56 12.50 -3.76
C THR A 331 9.96 13.09 -5.09
N MET A 332 10.93 12.47 -5.76
CA MET A 332 11.30 12.77 -7.16
C MET A 332 10.46 12.00 -8.19
N SER A 333 9.62 11.05 -7.75
CA SER A 333 8.92 10.13 -8.65
C SER A 333 7.95 10.81 -9.62
N LYS A 334 7.39 11.98 -9.25
CA LYS A 334 6.38 12.67 -10.05
C LYS A 334 6.95 13.79 -10.92
N CYS A 335 8.10 14.33 -10.56
CA CYS A 335 8.70 15.47 -11.27
C CYS A 335 9.99 15.12 -12.03
N VAL A 336 10.72 14.09 -11.61
CA VAL A 336 11.96 13.64 -12.29
C VAL A 336 11.71 12.32 -12.98
N CYS A 337 11.82 11.21 -12.26
CA CYS A 337 11.47 9.90 -12.79
C CYS A 337 11.13 8.90 -11.67
N PRO A 338 10.15 8.03 -11.88
CA PRO A 338 9.74 7.04 -10.88
C PRO A 338 10.82 5.96 -10.64
N GLY A 339 11.65 5.68 -11.64
CA GLY A 339 12.67 4.61 -11.59
C GLY A 339 13.80 4.87 -10.59
N LEU A 340 14.10 6.12 -10.24
CA LEU A 340 15.08 6.43 -9.18
C LEU A 340 14.66 5.92 -7.81
N ARG A 341 13.37 5.72 -7.57
CA ARG A 341 12.86 5.30 -6.26
C ARG A 341 13.34 6.22 -5.13
N MET A 342 13.28 7.53 -5.33
CA MET A 342 13.80 8.52 -4.39
C MET A 342 12.67 9.32 -3.74
N GLY A 343 12.68 9.35 -2.41
CA GLY A 343 11.81 10.18 -1.57
C GLY A 343 12.51 10.54 -0.27
N TRP A 344 11.87 11.38 0.53
CA TRP A 344 12.39 11.81 1.83
C TRP A 344 11.27 12.13 2.81
N ILE A 345 11.60 12.06 4.09
CA ILE A 345 10.77 12.53 5.20
C ILE A 345 11.51 13.68 5.89
N VAL A 346 10.80 14.78 6.17
CA VAL A 346 11.29 15.88 7.00
C VAL A 346 10.49 15.95 8.28
N GLY A 347 11.18 16.02 9.41
CA GLY A 347 10.55 16.07 10.72
C GLY A 347 11.53 16.53 11.80
N SER A 348 11.11 16.48 13.08
CA SER A 348 12.05 16.71 14.18
C SER A 348 13.15 15.66 14.19
N GLN A 349 14.36 16.03 14.57
CA GLN A 349 15.53 15.15 14.55
C GLN A 349 15.25 13.83 15.29
N GLN A 350 14.63 13.89 16.46
CA GLN A 350 14.30 12.69 17.25
C GLN A 350 13.40 11.71 16.49
N VAL A 351 12.39 12.21 15.79
CA VAL A 351 11.48 11.39 14.98
C VAL A 351 12.22 10.79 13.79
N ILE A 352 13.03 11.58 13.13
CA ILE A 352 13.81 11.17 11.95
C ILE A 352 14.84 10.09 12.31
N GLU A 353 15.55 10.23 13.43
CA GLU A 353 16.48 9.21 13.95
C GLU A 353 15.76 7.90 14.28
N ARG A 354 14.56 7.99 14.88
CA ARG A 354 13.76 6.80 15.16
C ARG A 354 13.28 6.09 13.89
N LEU A 355 12.83 6.84 12.88
CA LEU A 355 12.43 6.27 11.59
C LEU A 355 13.62 5.68 10.84
N ALA A 356 14.80 6.27 10.96
CA ALA A 356 16.03 5.73 10.38
C ALA A 356 16.42 4.38 11.01
N ASP A 357 16.34 4.27 12.34
CA ASP A 357 16.58 3.01 13.06
C ASP A 357 15.60 1.90 12.59
N ILE A 358 14.31 2.22 12.49
CA ILE A 358 13.28 1.29 11.98
C ILE A 358 13.58 0.90 10.53
N LYS A 359 13.96 1.87 9.69
CA LYS A 359 14.31 1.61 8.29
C LYS A 359 15.49 0.65 8.17
N MET A 360 16.52 0.80 9.01
CA MET A 360 17.66 -0.10 9.03
C MET A 360 17.27 -1.55 9.38
N GLN A 361 16.22 -1.74 10.19
CA GLN A 361 15.68 -3.06 10.51
C GLN A 361 14.83 -3.66 9.37
N MET A 362 14.27 -2.83 8.47
CA MET A 362 13.38 -3.28 7.40
C MET A 362 14.09 -3.54 6.07
N ASP A 363 15.00 -2.68 5.65
CA ASP A 363 15.66 -2.77 4.34
C ASP A 363 17.17 -2.44 4.33
N TYR A 364 17.75 -2.21 5.50
CA TYR A 364 19.17 -1.85 5.70
C TYR A 364 19.62 -0.61 4.92
N GLY A 365 18.70 0.17 4.35
CA GLY A 365 18.96 1.42 3.64
C GLY A 365 18.48 1.41 2.18
N SER A 366 18.23 2.61 1.66
CA SER A 366 17.89 2.80 0.24
C SER A 366 19.12 2.67 -0.64
N SER A 367 18.92 2.38 -1.95
CA SER A 367 20.01 2.27 -2.94
C SER A 367 20.99 3.45 -2.87
N SER A 368 22.24 3.18 -2.52
CA SER A 368 23.32 4.20 -2.48
C SER A 368 23.53 4.83 -3.86
N LEU A 369 23.51 4.03 -4.92
CA LEU A 369 23.63 4.52 -6.29
C LEU A 369 22.54 5.53 -6.64
N SER A 370 21.27 5.20 -6.36
CA SER A 370 20.15 6.12 -6.63
C SER A 370 20.28 7.43 -5.84
N GLN A 371 20.77 7.36 -4.60
CA GLN A 371 20.98 8.53 -3.76
C GLN A 371 22.08 9.44 -4.31
N GLN A 372 23.19 8.88 -4.75
CA GLN A 372 24.31 9.63 -5.34
C GLN A 372 23.92 10.26 -6.67
N VAL A 373 23.16 9.56 -7.53
CA VAL A 373 22.59 10.10 -8.77
C VAL A 373 21.61 11.23 -8.46
N ALA A 374 20.76 11.10 -7.43
CA ALA A 374 19.84 12.15 -7.02
C ALA A 374 20.57 13.39 -6.47
N ALA A 375 21.65 13.21 -5.69
CA ALA A 375 22.49 14.30 -5.22
C ALA A 375 23.13 15.07 -6.39
N GLU A 376 23.66 14.35 -7.38
CA GLU A 376 24.23 14.93 -8.59
C GLU A 376 23.18 15.67 -9.43
N TRP A 377 21.97 15.09 -9.56
CA TRP A 377 20.86 15.75 -10.22
C TRP A 377 20.53 17.12 -9.61
N LEU A 378 20.43 17.21 -8.29
CA LEU A 378 20.16 18.48 -7.60
C LEU A 378 21.35 19.43 -7.72
N ARG A 379 22.58 18.94 -7.56
CA ARG A 379 23.81 19.73 -7.65
C ARG A 379 24.02 20.36 -9.04
N SER A 380 23.62 19.65 -10.10
CA SER A 380 23.81 20.09 -11.48
C SER A 380 22.90 21.26 -11.92
N GLY A 381 21.90 21.63 -11.11
CA GLY A 381 20.90 22.64 -11.44
C GLY A 381 19.87 22.21 -12.49
N LEU A 382 19.91 20.96 -12.96
CA LEU A 382 18.95 20.43 -13.93
C LEU A 382 17.51 20.36 -13.39
N HIS A 383 17.38 20.33 -12.06
CA HIS A 383 16.07 20.14 -11.42
C HIS A 383 15.09 21.25 -11.77
N GLU A 384 15.47 22.52 -11.63
CA GLU A 384 14.56 23.65 -11.88
C GLU A 384 14.15 23.72 -13.37
N ALA A 385 15.09 23.60 -14.31
CA ALA A 385 14.78 23.56 -15.73
C ALA A 385 13.83 22.37 -16.07
N ARG A 386 14.02 21.24 -15.41
CA ARG A 386 13.15 20.08 -15.53
C ARG A 386 11.74 20.35 -15.05
N ILE A 387 11.57 20.97 -13.89
CA ILE A 387 10.26 21.33 -13.34
C ILE A 387 9.53 22.27 -14.28
N GLN A 388 10.18 23.30 -14.79
CA GLN A 388 9.59 24.23 -15.75
C GLN A 388 9.12 23.53 -17.04
N TYR A 389 9.96 22.65 -17.59
CA TYR A 389 9.61 21.84 -18.76
C TYR A 389 8.36 20.98 -18.51
N ILE A 390 8.33 20.23 -17.39
CA ILE A 390 7.21 19.35 -17.07
C ILE A 390 5.92 20.13 -16.84
N ARG A 391 5.97 21.28 -16.15
CA ARG A 391 4.81 22.15 -15.98
C ARG A 391 4.23 22.60 -17.33
N ALA A 392 5.09 22.99 -18.27
CA ALA A 392 4.65 23.39 -19.62
C ALA A 392 3.98 22.21 -20.35
N GLN A 393 4.57 21.03 -20.34
CA GLN A 393 4.02 19.85 -20.99
C GLN A 393 2.70 19.39 -20.36
N LEU A 394 2.62 19.37 -19.04
CA LEU A 394 1.41 18.99 -18.32
C LEU A 394 0.27 19.99 -18.55
N ARG A 395 0.58 21.28 -18.66
CA ARG A 395 -0.43 22.31 -19.01
C ARG A 395 -1.04 22.04 -20.39
N LEU A 396 -0.21 21.79 -21.41
CA LEU A 396 -0.68 21.45 -22.75
C LEU A 396 -1.57 20.20 -22.74
N ARG A 397 -1.16 19.16 -22.04
CA ARG A 397 -1.89 17.89 -21.91
C ARG A 397 -3.20 18.06 -21.15
N ARG A 398 -3.19 18.83 -20.04
CA ARG A 398 -4.40 19.15 -19.27
C ARG A 398 -5.42 19.88 -20.14
N ASP A 399 -4.98 20.95 -20.80
CA ASP A 399 -5.86 21.81 -21.59
C ASP A 399 -6.46 21.03 -22.77
N PHE A 400 -5.66 20.21 -23.44
CA PHE A 400 -6.15 19.30 -24.47
C PHE A 400 -7.21 18.31 -23.95
N LEU A 401 -6.94 17.63 -22.82
CA LEU A 401 -7.91 16.70 -22.25
C LEU A 401 -9.21 17.40 -21.81
N LEU A 402 -9.11 18.61 -21.26
CA LEU A 402 -10.27 19.44 -20.89
C LEU A 402 -11.11 19.82 -22.12
N ASP A 403 -10.48 20.16 -23.24
CA ASP A 403 -11.18 20.45 -24.49
C ASP A 403 -11.89 19.21 -25.03
N GLN A 404 -11.26 18.03 -25.00
CA GLN A 404 -11.90 16.77 -25.37
C GLN A 404 -13.09 16.45 -24.47
N LEU A 405 -12.96 16.61 -23.17
CA LEU A 405 -14.05 16.42 -22.20
C LEU A 405 -15.20 17.42 -22.49
N LYS A 406 -14.89 18.68 -22.69
CA LYS A 406 -15.89 19.72 -23.01
C LYS A 406 -16.65 19.38 -24.27
N GLN A 407 -15.98 18.94 -25.31
CA GLN A 407 -16.58 18.61 -26.60
C GLN A 407 -17.46 17.35 -26.54
N HIS A 408 -17.05 16.34 -25.79
CA HIS A 408 -17.67 15.03 -25.88
C HIS A 408 -18.47 14.60 -24.65
N TRP A 409 -18.15 15.11 -23.43
CA TRP A 409 -18.73 14.63 -22.17
C TRP A 409 -19.62 15.65 -21.43
N SER A 410 -19.68 16.92 -21.86
CA SER A 410 -20.43 17.99 -21.16
C SER A 410 -21.91 17.68 -20.94
N SER A 411 -22.52 16.81 -21.74
CA SER A 411 -23.92 16.43 -21.60
C SER A 411 -24.23 15.40 -20.50
N PHE A 412 -23.18 14.72 -19.97
CA PHE A 412 -23.36 13.62 -19.00
C PHE A 412 -22.26 13.56 -17.92
N ALA A 413 -21.37 14.52 -17.89
CA ALA A 413 -20.30 14.57 -16.89
C ALA A 413 -19.97 16.02 -16.51
N ALA A 414 -19.48 16.20 -15.30
CA ALA A 414 -18.98 17.47 -14.76
C ALA A 414 -17.61 17.26 -14.12
N TRP A 415 -16.78 18.28 -14.22
CA TRP A 415 -15.41 18.29 -13.65
C TRP A 415 -15.00 19.71 -13.30
N ARG A 416 -13.89 19.82 -12.58
CA ARG A 416 -13.19 21.09 -12.36
C ARG A 416 -11.90 21.11 -13.13
N VAL A 417 -11.45 22.30 -13.46
CA VAL A 417 -10.12 22.52 -14.02
C VAL A 417 -9.09 22.40 -12.90
N PRO A 418 -8.19 21.40 -12.93
CA PRO A 418 -7.15 21.28 -11.91
C PRO A 418 -6.06 22.34 -12.17
N GLN A 419 -5.58 22.96 -11.11
CA GLN A 419 -4.52 23.97 -11.17
C GLN A 419 -3.11 23.37 -11.20
N GLY A 420 -2.99 22.04 -11.09
CA GLY A 420 -1.74 21.31 -11.06
C GLY A 420 -1.91 19.82 -10.85
N GLY A 421 -0.80 19.14 -10.62
CA GLY A 421 -0.75 17.68 -10.45
C GLY A 421 -0.97 16.93 -11.75
N PHE A 422 -1.66 15.79 -11.70
CA PHE A 422 -1.87 14.89 -12.83
C PHE A 422 -3.34 14.62 -13.15
N TYR A 423 -4.29 15.04 -12.30
CA TYR A 423 -5.61 14.43 -12.27
C TYR A 423 -6.75 15.42 -12.50
N ILE A 424 -7.74 14.92 -13.22
CA ILE A 424 -9.08 15.51 -13.31
C ILE A 424 -10.03 14.56 -12.60
N TRP A 425 -10.77 15.06 -11.61
CA TRP A 425 -11.84 14.33 -10.94
C TRP A 425 -13.16 14.62 -11.65
N VAL A 426 -13.67 13.58 -12.32
CA VAL A 426 -14.90 13.69 -13.14
C VAL A 426 -16.04 13.04 -12.41
N THR A 427 -17.15 13.76 -12.29
CA THR A 427 -18.44 13.22 -11.81
C THR A 427 -19.33 12.94 -13.01
N MET A 428 -19.69 11.66 -13.18
CA MET A 428 -20.57 11.20 -14.23
C MET A 428 -22.04 11.35 -13.81
N ASP A 429 -22.96 11.42 -14.76
CA ASP A 429 -24.40 11.36 -14.50
C ASP A 429 -24.75 10.08 -13.75
N LYS A 430 -25.75 10.17 -12.84
CA LYS A 430 -26.16 9.06 -11.98
C LYS A 430 -26.72 7.85 -12.73
N SER A 431 -27.20 8.04 -13.96
CA SER A 431 -27.64 6.96 -14.84
C SER A 431 -26.50 6.08 -15.35
N ILE A 432 -25.23 6.54 -15.24
CA ILE A 432 -24.06 5.82 -15.73
C ILE A 432 -23.48 4.94 -14.64
N ALA A 433 -23.63 3.63 -14.80
CA ALA A 433 -23.02 2.65 -13.90
C ALA A 433 -21.48 2.57 -14.18
N ILE A 434 -20.67 3.08 -13.25
CA ILE A 434 -19.21 3.15 -13.39
C ILE A 434 -18.58 1.77 -13.56
N GLU A 435 -19.10 0.72 -12.93
CA GLU A 435 -18.58 -0.65 -13.11
C GLU A 435 -18.78 -1.16 -14.54
N ALA A 436 -19.94 -0.89 -15.14
CA ALA A 436 -20.22 -1.26 -16.53
C ALA A 436 -19.35 -0.44 -17.49
N LEU A 437 -19.18 0.85 -17.21
CA LEU A 437 -18.28 1.71 -17.96
C LEU A 437 -16.82 1.22 -17.90
N PHE A 438 -16.33 0.87 -16.71
CA PHE A 438 -14.99 0.34 -16.54
C PHE A 438 -14.77 -0.95 -17.33
N LYS A 439 -15.69 -1.92 -17.24
CA LYS A 439 -15.62 -3.18 -17.99
C LYS A 439 -15.61 -2.95 -19.50
N HIS A 440 -16.47 -2.03 -19.98
CA HIS A 440 -16.50 -1.69 -21.41
C HIS A 440 -15.22 -0.99 -21.86
N ALA A 441 -14.73 -0.01 -21.11
CA ALA A 441 -13.48 0.68 -21.39
C ALA A 441 -12.31 -0.30 -21.46
N LEU A 442 -12.21 -1.21 -20.49
CA LEU A 442 -11.18 -2.24 -20.44
C LEU A 442 -11.22 -3.15 -21.68
N ALA A 443 -12.43 -3.57 -22.11
CA ALA A 443 -12.61 -4.36 -23.34
C ALA A 443 -12.22 -3.59 -24.61
N CYS A 444 -12.28 -2.26 -24.60
CA CYS A 444 -11.82 -1.39 -25.68
C CYS A 444 -10.33 -1.00 -25.57
N GLY A 445 -9.58 -1.59 -24.65
CA GLY A 445 -8.16 -1.28 -24.41
C GLY A 445 -7.94 0.06 -23.68
N ILE A 446 -8.90 0.54 -22.90
CA ILE A 446 -8.82 1.81 -22.13
C ILE A 446 -8.84 1.49 -20.65
N LEU A 447 -7.81 1.89 -19.93
CA LEU A 447 -7.68 1.72 -18.49
C LEU A 447 -8.12 3.01 -17.76
N LEU A 448 -9.20 2.90 -16.99
CA LEU A 448 -9.76 3.96 -16.16
C LEU A 448 -9.49 3.69 -14.68
N ASN A 449 -9.60 4.73 -13.85
CA ASN A 449 -9.56 4.61 -12.39
C ASN A 449 -10.90 5.05 -11.78
N PRO A 450 -11.78 4.10 -11.42
CA PRO A 450 -13.06 4.39 -10.76
C PRO A 450 -12.91 5.08 -9.42
N GLY A 451 -13.80 6.02 -9.12
CA GLY A 451 -13.76 6.82 -7.88
C GLY A 451 -13.89 5.98 -6.61
N TYR A 452 -14.62 4.88 -6.66
CA TYR A 452 -14.88 4.03 -5.49
C TYR A 452 -13.63 3.31 -4.95
N ILE A 453 -12.49 3.31 -5.68
CA ILE A 453 -11.21 2.84 -5.14
C ILE A 453 -10.58 3.85 -4.17
N TYR A 454 -10.97 5.12 -4.24
CA TYR A 454 -10.51 6.21 -3.38
C TYR A 454 -11.50 6.57 -2.27
N ASP A 455 -12.77 6.22 -2.44
CA ASP A 455 -13.85 6.33 -1.48
C ASP A 455 -15.02 5.47 -1.94
N ARG A 456 -15.43 4.51 -1.13
CA ARG A 456 -16.56 3.59 -1.44
C ARG A 456 -17.87 4.30 -1.77
N SER A 457 -18.06 5.55 -1.31
CA SER A 457 -19.25 6.37 -1.63
C SER A 457 -19.15 7.07 -2.99
N SER A 458 -17.96 7.16 -3.59
CA SER A 458 -17.70 7.80 -4.89
C SER A 458 -18.08 6.87 -6.05
N LYS A 459 -19.38 6.52 -6.14
CA LYS A 459 -19.91 5.54 -7.11
C LYS A 459 -20.11 6.10 -8.52
N HIS A 460 -20.07 7.43 -8.67
CA HIS A 460 -20.28 8.12 -9.96
C HIS A 460 -19.05 8.92 -10.41
N GLN A 461 -17.92 8.73 -9.77
CA GLN A 461 -16.70 9.48 -10.07
C GLN A 461 -15.68 8.61 -10.79
N LEU A 462 -14.85 9.30 -11.59
CA LEU A 462 -13.66 8.77 -12.24
C LEU A 462 -12.47 9.69 -11.97
N ARG A 463 -11.30 9.13 -11.76
CA ARG A 463 -10.04 9.87 -11.84
C ARG A 463 -9.44 9.69 -13.23
N LEU A 464 -9.30 10.77 -13.98
CA LEU A 464 -8.55 10.79 -15.23
C LEU A 464 -7.18 11.42 -15.01
N SER A 465 -6.18 10.93 -15.74
CA SER A 465 -4.82 11.46 -15.76
C SER A 465 -4.51 12.05 -17.14
N TYR A 466 -3.94 13.26 -17.16
CA TYR A 466 -3.39 13.86 -18.38
C TYR A 466 -1.87 13.70 -18.50
N ALA A 467 -1.24 12.98 -17.54
CA ALA A 467 0.22 12.89 -17.48
C ALA A 467 0.80 11.78 -18.36
N TYR A 468 0.04 10.71 -18.67
CA TYR A 468 0.59 9.50 -19.30
C TYR A 468 0.18 9.34 -20.77
N ALA A 469 -1.13 9.24 -21.07
CA ALA A 469 -1.61 8.98 -22.41
C ALA A 469 -1.21 10.08 -23.40
N SER A 470 -0.86 9.72 -24.62
CA SER A 470 -0.61 10.66 -25.70
C SER A 470 -1.88 11.44 -26.09
N PHE A 471 -1.75 12.54 -26.81
CA PHE A 471 -2.90 13.33 -27.29
C PHE A 471 -3.87 12.48 -28.12
N VAL A 472 -3.35 11.66 -29.03
CA VAL A 472 -4.15 10.74 -29.86
C VAL A 472 -4.90 9.70 -29.03
N GLU A 473 -4.22 9.14 -28.02
CA GLU A 473 -4.84 8.18 -27.10
C GLU A 473 -5.92 8.83 -26.24
N MET A 474 -5.68 10.04 -25.71
CA MET A 474 -6.68 10.79 -24.95
C MET A 474 -7.94 11.04 -25.78
N GLU A 475 -7.78 11.57 -27.00
CA GLU A 475 -8.89 11.83 -27.92
C GLU A 475 -9.67 10.55 -28.21
N ARG A 476 -8.98 9.50 -28.61
CA ARG A 476 -9.60 8.17 -28.88
C ARG A 476 -10.38 7.63 -27.70
N ALA A 477 -9.79 7.69 -26.51
CA ALA A 477 -10.43 7.18 -25.28
C ALA A 477 -11.70 7.97 -24.94
N ILE A 478 -11.65 9.31 -24.99
CA ILE A 478 -12.79 10.18 -24.69
C ILE A 478 -13.93 9.97 -25.70
N GLN A 479 -13.63 9.85 -26.98
CA GLN A 479 -14.63 9.62 -28.04
C GLN A 479 -15.28 8.24 -27.92
N LEU A 480 -14.52 7.18 -27.69
CA LEU A 480 -15.06 5.82 -27.52
C LEU A 480 -16.01 5.71 -26.33
N ILE A 481 -15.62 6.30 -25.20
CA ILE A 481 -16.47 6.32 -23.99
C ILE A 481 -17.74 7.14 -24.23
N ALA A 482 -17.63 8.31 -24.88
CA ALA A 482 -18.80 9.13 -25.22
C ALA A 482 -19.77 8.40 -26.13
N LYS A 483 -19.26 7.68 -27.11
CA LYS A 483 -20.11 6.86 -28.02
C LYS A 483 -20.86 5.77 -27.26
N TRP A 484 -20.20 5.09 -26.33
CA TRP A 484 -20.82 4.05 -25.52
C TRP A 484 -21.94 4.62 -24.62
N VAL A 485 -21.67 5.74 -23.91
CA VAL A 485 -22.66 6.39 -23.05
C VAL A 485 -23.89 6.85 -23.84
N LYS A 486 -23.70 7.48 -25.02
CA LYS A 486 -24.81 7.94 -25.87
C LYS A 486 -25.64 6.77 -26.40
N ASN A 487 -25.02 5.68 -26.82
CA ASN A 487 -25.73 4.49 -27.32
C ASN A 487 -26.56 3.82 -26.22
N LYS A 488 -26.07 3.77 -24.97
CA LYS A 488 -26.80 3.18 -23.85
C LYS A 488 -28.04 3.98 -23.49
N ASN A 489 -27.94 5.31 -23.49
CA ASN A 489 -29.05 6.22 -23.22
C ASN A 489 -30.15 6.19 -24.30
N VAL A 490 -29.85 5.67 -25.51
CA VAL A 490 -30.86 5.48 -26.58
C VAL A 490 -31.63 4.17 -26.42
N ILE A 491 -31.03 3.15 -25.78
CA ILE A 491 -31.65 1.83 -25.58
C ILE A 491 -32.56 1.82 -24.35
N GLU A 492 -32.31 2.69 -23.39
CA GLU A 492 -33.11 2.79 -22.14
C GLU A 492 -34.26 3.84 -22.21
N ARG A 493 -34.46 4.51 -23.38
CA ARG A 493 -35.63 5.35 -23.71
C ARG A 493 -36.55 4.62 -24.66
#